data_f93d1b982db7820dced36ba94014052a
#
_entry.id   f93d1b982db7820dced36ba94014052a
#
_cell.length_a   1.000
_cell.length_b   1.000
_cell.length_c   1.000
_cell.angle_alpha   90.00
_cell.angle_beta   90.00
_cell.angle_gamma   90.00
#
_symmetry.space_group_name_H-M   'P 1'
#
loop_
_entity.id
_entity.type
_entity.pdbx_description
1 polymer ?
#
loop_
_entity_poly.entity_id
_entity_poly.type
_entity_poly.pdbx_seq_one_letter_code
_entity_poly.pdbx_strand_id
1 'polypeptide(L)'
;MESIIPEQNCGSVVGEGIADRDGHGTKMCGTVIYGDMSSCLANAKKVQIENQVGSIKLYPHGRPNPKEAWGFLTEQAVSTSEIIFPRKTVCYCMAITAEDSEQGKPTSWSGAVDSIAYNNGKAGRLFMVSAGNIWE
;
A
#
# COMPACT_ATOMS: atom_id res chain seq x y z
N MET A 1 -5.37 -22.89 5.11
CA MET A 1 -6.03 -21.92 4.20
C MET A 1 -4.90 -21.25 3.46
N GLU A 2 -4.76 -21.48 2.15
CA GLU A 2 -3.75 -20.80 1.35
C GLU A 2 -4.00 -19.31 1.35
N SER A 3 -2.93 -18.52 1.45
CA SER A 3 -3.01 -17.06 1.36
C SER A 3 -3.41 -16.66 -0.07
N ILE A 4 -4.38 -15.75 -0.20
CA ILE A 4 -4.80 -15.21 -1.50
C ILE A 4 -3.66 -14.45 -2.17
N ILE A 5 -2.73 -13.89 -1.38
CA ILE A 5 -1.53 -13.26 -1.88
C ILE A 5 -0.38 -14.23 -1.67
N PRO A 6 0.25 -14.72 -2.74
CA PRO A 6 1.42 -15.59 -2.63
C PRO A 6 2.57 -14.90 -1.88
N GLU A 7 3.31 -15.63 -1.07
CA GLU A 7 4.41 -15.09 -0.27
C GLU A 7 5.46 -14.35 -1.11
N GLN A 8 5.75 -14.84 -2.31
CA GLN A 8 6.67 -14.19 -3.25
C GLN A 8 6.20 -12.81 -3.74
N ASN A 9 4.91 -12.48 -3.55
CA ASN A 9 4.35 -11.17 -3.87
C ASN A 9 4.34 -10.24 -2.65
N CYS A 10 4.94 -10.66 -1.54
CA CYS A 10 4.99 -9.90 -0.31
C CYS A 10 6.42 -9.48 0.03
N GLY A 11 6.57 -8.32 0.64
CA GLY A 11 7.84 -7.80 1.12
C GLY A 11 7.69 -7.01 2.42
N SER A 12 8.82 -6.66 3.03
CA SER A 12 8.86 -5.81 4.23
C SER A 12 10.08 -4.90 4.17
N VAL A 13 9.90 -3.64 4.55
CA VAL A 13 10.97 -2.64 4.63
C VAL A 13 11.24 -2.18 6.07
N VAL A 14 10.65 -2.84 7.05
CA VAL A 14 10.71 -2.41 8.47
C VAL A 14 11.47 -3.39 9.36
N GLY A 15 12.28 -4.27 8.78
CA GLY A 15 13.12 -5.22 9.55
C GLY A 15 12.32 -6.33 10.26
N GLU A 16 11.04 -6.47 9.96
CA GLU A 16 10.16 -7.53 10.43
C GLU A 16 9.73 -8.43 9.28
N GLY A 17 9.22 -9.63 9.58
CA GLY A 17 8.61 -10.49 8.57
C GLY A 17 7.36 -9.87 7.94
N ILE A 18 6.86 -10.50 6.88
CA ILE A 18 5.73 -10.01 6.06
C ILE A 18 4.36 -10.17 6.74
N ALA A 19 4.30 -10.84 7.89
CA ALA A 19 3.03 -11.12 8.57
C ALA A 19 2.31 -9.81 8.98
N ASP A 20 1.05 -9.71 8.59
CA ASP A 20 0.13 -8.67 9.07
C ASP A 20 -0.44 -9.12 10.43
N ARG A 21 -0.05 -8.42 11.51
CA ARG A 21 -0.51 -8.72 12.87
C ARG A 21 -1.71 -7.89 13.30
N ASP A 22 -1.95 -6.79 12.61
CA ASP A 22 -3.03 -5.84 12.95
C ASP A 22 -4.28 -6.03 12.07
N GLY A 23 -4.13 -6.78 10.96
CA GLY A 23 -5.20 -7.10 10.04
C GLY A 23 -5.61 -5.97 9.09
N HIS A 24 -5.03 -4.77 9.23
CA HIS A 24 -5.36 -3.63 8.38
C HIS A 24 -4.92 -3.86 6.93
N GLY A 25 -3.67 -4.25 6.71
CA GLY A 25 -3.13 -4.55 5.39
C GLY A 25 -3.91 -5.68 4.69
N THR A 26 -4.26 -6.72 5.44
CA THR A 26 -5.08 -7.84 4.95
C THR A 26 -6.45 -7.37 4.46
N LYS A 27 -7.12 -6.48 5.20
CA LYS A 27 -8.41 -5.89 4.80
C LYS A 27 -8.26 -5.05 3.54
N MET A 28 -7.21 -4.22 3.45
CA MET A 28 -6.94 -3.41 2.27
C MET A 28 -6.66 -4.26 1.03
N CYS A 29 -5.86 -5.31 1.16
CA CYS A 29 -5.62 -6.26 0.08
C CYS A 29 -6.92 -6.94 -0.36
N GLY A 30 -7.79 -7.33 0.57
CA GLY A 30 -9.10 -7.87 0.27
C GLY A 30 -9.96 -6.91 -0.55
N THR A 31 -9.99 -5.63 -0.17
CA THR A 31 -10.72 -4.59 -0.91
C THR A 31 -10.18 -4.43 -2.34
N VAL A 32 -8.87 -4.42 -2.51
CA VAL A 32 -8.23 -4.29 -3.83
C VAL A 32 -8.49 -5.51 -4.72
N ILE A 33 -8.45 -6.72 -4.15
CA ILE A 33 -8.64 -7.96 -4.90
C ILE A 33 -10.10 -8.14 -5.33
N TYR A 34 -11.02 -7.93 -4.39
CA TYR A 34 -12.44 -8.27 -4.60
C TYR A 34 -13.28 -7.09 -5.10
N GLY A 35 -12.85 -5.86 -4.86
CA GLY A 35 -13.64 -4.67 -5.19
C GLY A 35 -15.03 -4.68 -4.56
N ASP A 36 -16.02 -4.25 -5.31
CA ASP A 36 -17.43 -4.30 -4.88
C ASP A 36 -18.01 -5.71 -5.05
N MET A 37 -18.21 -6.39 -3.93
CA MET A 37 -18.79 -7.72 -3.89
C MET A 37 -20.31 -7.76 -3.80
N SER A 38 -20.99 -6.60 -3.75
CA SER A 38 -22.43 -6.53 -3.50
C SER A 38 -23.24 -7.37 -4.48
N SER A 39 -22.94 -7.28 -5.78
CA SER A 39 -23.63 -8.05 -6.81
C SER A 39 -23.33 -9.56 -6.76
N CYS A 40 -22.11 -9.92 -6.38
CA CYS A 40 -21.71 -11.32 -6.25
C CYS A 40 -22.39 -11.98 -5.04
N LEU A 41 -22.46 -11.27 -3.93
CA LEU A 41 -23.13 -11.74 -2.71
C LEU A 41 -24.66 -11.87 -2.92
N ALA A 42 -25.28 -10.87 -3.55
CA ALA A 42 -26.73 -10.88 -3.81
C ALA A 42 -27.17 -12.00 -4.75
N ASN A 43 -26.32 -12.40 -5.69
CA ASN A 43 -26.68 -13.37 -6.74
C ASN A 43 -25.96 -14.72 -6.59
N ALA A 44 -25.28 -14.97 -5.49
CA ALA A 44 -24.46 -16.17 -5.25
C ALA A 44 -23.51 -16.52 -6.42
N LYS A 45 -22.98 -15.50 -7.08
CA LYS A 45 -22.04 -15.66 -8.20
C LYS A 45 -20.63 -15.89 -7.70
N LYS A 46 -19.83 -16.60 -8.49
CA LYS A 46 -18.40 -16.74 -8.22
C LYS A 46 -17.71 -15.40 -8.47
N VAL A 47 -16.81 -15.03 -7.57
CA VAL A 47 -15.93 -13.87 -7.76
C VAL A 47 -14.83 -14.26 -8.73
N GLN A 48 -14.64 -13.46 -9.77
CA GLN A 48 -13.52 -13.59 -10.70
C GLN A 48 -12.45 -12.56 -10.31
N ILE A 49 -11.26 -13.04 -9.99
CA ILE A 49 -10.12 -12.18 -9.65
C ILE A 49 -9.34 -11.91 -10.93
N GLU A 50 -9.30 -10.65 -11.34
CA GLU A 50 -8.62 -10.22 -12.58
C GLU A 50 -7.27 -9.56 -12.31
N ASN A 51 -7.03 -9.12 -11.07
CA ASN A 51 -5.85 -8.35 -10.68
C ASN A 51 -4.88 -9.21 -9.85
N GLN A 52 -3.61 -8.94 -10.05
CA GLN A 52 -2.55 -9.47 -9.17
C GLN A 52 -2.23 -8.41 -8.11
N VAL A 53 -2.16 -8.82 -6.86
CA VAL A 53 -1.85 -7.94 -5.73
C VAL A 53 -0.54 -8.36 -5.09
N GLY A 54 0.26 -7.36 -4.70
CA GLY A 54 1.38 -7.52 -3.81
C GLY A 54 1.20 -6.71 -2.55
N SER A 55 1.88 -7.08 -1.49
CA SER A 55 1.84 -6.38 -0.21
C SER A 55 3.25 -6.10 0.30
N ILE A 56 3.54 -4.83 0.54
CA ILE A 56 4.81 -4.43 1.16
C ILE A 56 4.52 -3.86 2.55
N LYS A 57 5.04 -4.53 3.57
CA LYS A 57 4.90 -4.08 4.95
C LYS A 57 5.75 -2.84 5.18
N LEU A 58 5.07 -1.71 5.43
CA LEU A 58 5.65 -0.40 5.62
C LEU A 58 5.65 0.04 7.09
N TYR A 59 4.83 -0.60 7.94
CA TYR A 59 4.63 -0.23 9.33
C TYR A 59 5.00 -1.40 10.26
N PRO A 60 5.92 -1.19 11.23
CA PRO A 60 6.26 -2.22 12.20
C PRO A 60 5.15 -2.41 13.23
N HIS A 61 5.02 -3.62 13.77
CA HIS A 61 4.03 -3.90 14.79
C HIS A 61 4.38 -3.23 16.13
N GLY A 62 3.39 -2.60 16.75
CA GLY A 62 3.49 -2.07 18.11
C GLY A 62 4.34 -0.80 18.29
N ARG A 63 4.88 -0.24 17.23
CA ARG A 63 5.64 1.03 17.28
C ARG A 63 5.55 1.80 15.97
N PRO A 64 5.44 3.14 16.02
CA PRO A 64 5.46 3.95 14.82
C PRO A 64 6.88 4.03 14.22
N ASN A 65 6.96 4.23 12.92
CA ASN A 65 8.22 4.64 12.28
C ASN A 65 8.53 6.10 12.65
N PRO A 66 9.81 6.47 12.80
CA PRO A 66 10.20 7.88 12.92
C PRO A 66 9.71 8.68 11.72
N LYS A 67 9.20 9.90 11.94
CA LYS A 67 8.66 10.76 10.87
C LYS A 67 9.69 11.02 9.76
N GLU A 68 10.94 11.18 10.15
CA GLU A 68 12.06 11.44 9.25
C GLU A 68 12.32 10.27 8.29
N ALA A 69 11.90 9.06 8.65
CA ALA A 69 12.09 7.86 7.84
C ALA A 69 10.94 7.60 6.85
N TRP A 70 9.80 8.27 6.95
CA TRP A 70 8.60 7.92 6.17
C TRP A 70 8.82 8.02 4.66
N GLY A 71 9.47 9.08 4.19
CA GLY A 71 9.80 9.23 2.77
C GLY A 71 10.72 8.13 2.26
N PHE A 72 11.78 7.85 3.01
CA PHE A 72 12.73 6.79 2.68
C PHE A 72 12.10 5.40 2.67
N LEU A 73 11.29 5.07 3.68
CA LEU A 73 10.59 3.77 3.73
C LEU A 73 9.59 3.62 2.58
N THR A 74 8.92 4.69 2.19
CA THR A 74 8.02 4.69 1.05
C THR A 74 8.78 4.42 -0.25
N GLU A 75 9.93 5.06 -0.45
CA GLU A 75 10.80 4.81 -1.60
C GLU A 75 11.33 3.37 -1.63
N GLN A 76 11.77 2.85 -0.48
CA GLN A 76 12.18 1.45 -0.37
C GLN A 76 11.04 0.48 -0.68
N ALA A 77 9.82 0.77 -0.23
CA ALA A 77 8.66 -0.08 -0.52
C ALA A 77 8.36 -0.13 -2.02
N VAL A 78 8.42 1.01 -2.70
CA VAL A 78 8.26 1.08 -4.16
C VAL A 78 9.37 0.31 -4.87
N SER A 79 10.61 0.51 -4.50
CA SER A 79 11.76 -0.21 -5.08
C SER A 79 11.64 -1.73 -4.87
N THR A 80 11.22 -2.15 -3.68
CA THR A 80 10.97 -3.57 -3.37
C THR A 80 9.86 -4.14 -4.26
N SER A 81 8.77 -3.38 -4.48
CA SER A 81 7.68 -3.81 -5.34
C SER A 81 8.11 -3.97 -6.80
N GLU A 82 8.99 -3.10 -7.30
CA GLU A 82 9.53 -3.16 -8.66
C GLU A 82 10.46 -4.37 -8.86
N ILE A 83 11.12 -4.82 -7.80
CA ILE A 83 11.90 -6.07 -7.81
C ILE A 83 10.96 -7.28 -7.85
N ILE A 84 9.88 -7.26 -7.07
CA ILE A 84 8.89 -8.35 -7.01
C ILE A 84 8.10 -8.45 -8.32
N PHE A 85 7.76 -7.31 -8.93
CA PHE A 85 6.95 -7.23 -10.15
C PHE A 85 7.71 -6.57 -11.32
N PRO A 86 8.82 -7.17 -11.79
CA PRO A 86 9.60 -6.57 -12.84
C PRO A 86 8.78 -6.43 -14.14
N ARG A 87 8.87 -5.29 -14.78
CA ARG A 87 8.18 -4.97 -16.04
C ARG A 87 6.64 -5.02 -15.97
N LYS A 88 6.04 -4.87 -14.80
CA LYS A 88 4.59 -4.71 -14.62
C LYS A 88 4.24 -3.25 -14.43
N THR A 89 3.09 -2.84 -14.93
CA THR A 89 2.48 -1.56 -14.53
C THR A 89 1.86 -1.77 -13.17
N VAL A 90 2.33 -1.01 -12.19
CA VAL A 90 1.88 -1.12 -10.79
C VAL A 90 1.13 0.15 -10.40
N CYS A 91 -0.03 -0.02 -9.79
CA CYS A 91 -0.74 1.03 -9.08
C CYS A 91 -0.51 0.85 -7.59
N TYR A 92 -0.11 1.91 -6.91
CA TYR A 92 0.19 1.89 -5.49
C TYR A 92 -1.01 2.36 -4.68
N CYS A 93 -1.42 1.56 -3.69
CA CYS A 93 -2.43 1.93 -2.72
C CYS A 93 -1.78 2.06 -1.35
N MET A 94 -1.77 3.26 -0.79
CA MET A 94 -1.19 3.56 0.50
C MET A 94 -2.29 4.02 1.47
N ALA A 95 -2.79 3.09 2.27
CA ALA A 95 -3.85 3.33 3.24
C ALA A 95 -3.27 3.68 4.63
N ILE A 96 -2.27 4.55 4.64
CA ILE A 96 -1.58 5.06 5.83
C ILE A 96 -1.61 6.58 5.76
N THR A 97 -1.94 7.22 6.86
CA THR A 97 -1.95 8.68 6.98
C THR A 97 -1.21 9.13 8.23
N ALA A 98 -0.70 10.36 8.20
CA ALA A 98 -0.22 11.02 9.40
C ALA A 98 -1.39 11.60 10.20
N GLU A 99 -1.33 11.52 11.52
CA GLU A 99 -2.32 12.16 12.40
C GLU A 99 -2.10 13.68 12.47
N ASP A 100 -0.89 14.16 12.20
CA ASP A 100 -0.57 15.58 12.25
C ASP A 100 -1.01 16.29 10.98
N SER A 101 -1.74 17.38 11.16
CA SER A 101 -2.07 18.32 10.11
C SER A 101 -1.07 19.47 10.07
N GLU A 102 -0.32 19.58 8.99
CA GLU A 102 0.55 20.74 8.72
C GLU A 102 -0.22 21.92 8.12
N GLN A 103 -1.54 21.94 8.30
CA GLN A 103 -2.43 23.02 7.83
C GLN A 103 -2.25 23.32 6.33
N GLY A 104 -2.12 22.28 5.51
CA GLY A 104 -1.95 22.40 4.06
C GLY A 104 -0.51 22.68 3.60
N LYS A 105 0.45 22.74 4.50
CA LYS A 105 1.85 22.84 4.12
C LYS A 105 2.41 21.51 3.66
N PRO A 106 3.25 21.48 2.61
CA PRO A 106 3.91 20.25 2.18
C PRO A 106 4.87 19.76 3.27
N THR A 107 4.85 18.45 3.51
CA THR A 107 5.77 17.77 4.41
C THR A 107 6.91 17.13 3.62
N SER A 108 7.99 16.73 4.30
CA SER A 108 9.06 15.95 3.67
C SER A 108 8.54 14.64 3.08
N TRP A 109 7.53 14.03 3.71
CA TRP A 109 6.90 12.81 3.19
C TRP A 109 6.08 13.07 1.93
N SER A 110 5.27 14.13 1.88
CA SER A 110 4.52 14.48 0.66
C SER A 110 5.46 14.80 -0.51
N GLY A 111 6.56 15.52 -0.26
CA GLY A 111 7.58 15.78 -1.27
C GLY A 111 8.27 14.50 -1.76
N ALA A 112 8.51 13.53 -0.87
CA ALA A 112 9.03 12.22 -1.26
C ALA A 112 8.03 11.45 -2.15
N VAL A 113 6.75 11.43 -1.79
CA VAL A 113 5.68 10.78 -2.58
C VAL A 113 5.58 11.43 -3.97
N ASP A 114 5.61 12.76 -4.07
CA ASP A 114 5.61 13.48 -5.35
C ASP A 114 6.81 13.09 -6.22
N SER A 115 8.01 13.06 -5.64
CA SER A 115 9.24 12.67 -6.34
C SER A 115 9.18 11.22 -6.84
N ILE A 116 8.68 10.30 -6.01
CA ILE A 116 8.51 8.89 -6.36
C ILE A 116 7.47 8.75 -7.48
N ALA A 117 6.34 9.46 -7.39
CA ALA A 117 5.29 9.45 -8.40
C ALA A 117 5.76 10.01 -9.74
N TYR A 118 6.55 11.10 -9.71
CA TYR A 118 7.13 11.71 -10.90
C TYR A 118 8.16 10.81 -11.62
N ASN A 119 8.84 9.94 -10.90
CA ASN A 119 9.76 8.92 -11.44
C ASN A 119 10.85 9.49 -12.35
N ASN A 120 11.43 10.64 -12.01
CA ASN A 120 12.49 11.32 -12.81
C ASN A 120 12.10 11.57 -14.28
N GLY A 121 10.84 11.88 -14.55
CA GLY A 121 10.33 12.14 -15.91
C GLY A 121 10.15 10.90 -16.79
N LYS A 122 10.31 9.69 -16.23
CA LYS A 122 9.90 8.44 -16.87
C LYS A 122 8.38 8.28 -16.77
N ALA A 123 7.85 7.12 -17.19
CA ALA A 123 6.44 6.82 -16.95
C ALA A 123 6.11 6.99 -15.45
N GLY A 124 5.21 7.91 -15.17
CA GLY A 124 4.79 8.23 -13.80
C GLY A 124 4.17 7.02 -13.11
N ARG A 125 4.22 7.00 -11.78
CA ARG A 125 3.60 5.99 -10.95
C ARG A 125 2.28 6.52 -10.40
N LEU A 126 1.23 5.71 -10.49
CA LEU A 126 -0.05 6.08 -9.89
C LEU A 126 -0.07 5.69 -8.41
N PHE A 127 -0.27 6.70 -7.56
CA PHE A 127 -0.48 6.53 -6.13
C PHE A 127 -1.91 6.88 -5.74
N MET A 128 -2.57 5.99 -5.02
CA MET A 128 -3.81 6.24 -4.31
C MET A 128 -3.50 6.30 -2.81
N VAL A 129 -3.67 7.47 -2.23
CA VAL A 129 -3.35 7.74 -0.82
C VAL A 129 -4.64 8.02 -0.06
N SER A 130 -4.78 7.42 1.11
CA SER A 130 -5.90 7.68 2.01
C SER A 130 -5.87 9.15 2.49
N ALA A 131 -7.03 9.79 2.51
CA ALA A 131 -7.19 11.15 3.07
C ALA A 131 -7.25 11.17 4.61
N GLY A 132 -7.23 10.01 5.26
CA GLY A 132 -7.37 9.87 6.69
C GLY A 132 -8.80 9.60 7.13
N ASN A 133 -8.98 9.43 8.44
CA ASN A 133 -10.28 9.22 9.06
C ASN A 133 -10.71 10.52 9.74
N ILE A 134 -11.96 10.92 9.51
CA ILE A 134 -12.61 11.99 10.28
C ILE A 134 -13.45 11.29 11.33
N TRP A 135 -13.12 11.52 12.59
CA TRP A 135 -13.92 11.10 13.73
C TRP A 135 -14.86 12.25 14.08
N GLU A 136 -16.16 12.05 13.88
CA GLU A 136 -17.20 12.97 14.39
C GLU A 136 -17.49 12.71 15.87
#